data_fea8af3cb1b82d51a1dbb72eaa529aa2
#
_entry.id   fea8af3cb1b82d51a1dbb72eaa529aa2
#
_cell.length_a   1.000
_cell.length_b   1.000
_cell.length_c   1.000
_cell.angle_alpha   90.00
_cell.angle_beta   90.00
_cell.angle_gamma   90.00
#
_symmetry.space_group_name_H-M   'P 1'
#
loop_
_entity.id
_entity.type
_entity.pdbx_description
1 polymer ?
#
loop_
_entity_poly.entity_id
_entity_poly.type
_entity_poly.pdbx_seq_one_letter_code
_entity_poly.pdbx_strand_id
1 'polypeptide(L)'
;MSLSPVWNGKIPGHRDQYERMAQSILHGHLYLEYEDVDPRLSEMENPYDPQARKELGIYYHWDHAFYNGKYYMYFGIVPVVLLFLPYQLLTGNALTTYKATQIFTVGTILAIFALFDFLRKKFFPKMPFDLYLILSMVLSFVSVWYAIAAPALYCTAIMSAVCMEIISLNLMVREVWDSEQKNGRKMAELSGSFLCASLAFGCRPTIALSGILQIMLFYLHLHELKSKKKSMKACLTAGIPCLVTAILLMWYNYARFGSILEFGQHYQLTVADQRLYSLFAGFRLDKIINGLVYQFASWSPIQGKFPYVSYEGILFAFPVFWCIAAFLQDSVKKEIKKNHLTAIINTLIALIIGITVFDSVYTPYMVTRYQLDVNFLLGIACFVAVGFRCQTAKNRGWNRFVWITAVMTLLILLLLILVPYDGNFTEQNPQILTQIEKMIFWWR
;
A
#
# COMPACT_ATOMS: atom_id res chain seq x y z
N MET A 1 -11.76 32.27 1.56
CA MET A 1 -12.30 30.89 1.57
C MET A 1 -11.26 30.05 2.28
N SER A 2 -11.52 29.65 3.53
CA SER A 2 -10.72 28.59 4.10
C SER A 2 -11.13 27.34 3.34
N LEU A 3 -10.26 26.85 2.49
CA LEU A 3 -10.26 25.46 2.10
C LEU A 3 -10.20 24.71 3.42
N SER A 4 -11.35 24.29 3.96
CA SER A 4 -11.35 23.29 5.03
C SER A 4 -10.68 22.10 4.41
N PRO A 5 -9.41 21.92 4.61
CA PRO A 5 -8.73 20.87 3.94
C PRO A 5 -9.19 19.61 4.62
N VAL A 6 -9.64 18.66 3.85
CA VAL A 6 -9.49 17.26 4.12
C VAL A 6 -8.12 16.99 4.71
N TRP A 7 -7.18 17.75 4.32
CA TRP A 7 -5.80 17.84 4.76
C TRP A 7 -5.60 18.40 6.19
N ASN A 8 -6.55 19.14 6.73
CA ASN A 8 -6.64 19.63 8.12
C ASN A 8 -7.92 19.14 8.79
N GLY A 9 -8.69 18.26 8.13
CA GLY A 9 -10.03 17.91 8.53
C GLY A 9 -10.04 17.22 9.89
N LYS A 10 -10.94 17.66 10.73
CA LYS A 10 -11.45 16.85 11.81
C LYS A 10 -12.14 15.67 11.17
N ILE A 11 -11.58 14.49 11.29
CA ILE A 11 -12.19 13.26 10.82
C ILE A 11 -13.45 13.03 11.67
N PRO A 12 -14.62 12.78 11.05
CA PRO A 12 -15.77 12.35 11.82
C PRO A 12 -15.44 11.04 12.54
N GLY A 13 -15.63 11.03 13.85
CA GLY A 13 -15.51 9.94 14.80
C GLY A 13 -14.77 8.65 14.42
N HIS A 14 -13.98 8.11 15.35
CA HIS A 14 -13.39 6.76 15.32
C HIS A 14 -12.30 6.46 14.27
N ARG A 15 -11.81 7.44 13.50
CA ARG A 15 -10.70 7.27 12.56
C ARG A 15 -9.35 7.76 13.11
N ASP A 16 -9.30 8.09 14.40
CA ASP A 16 -8.15 8.61 15.14
C ASP A 16 -7.35 7.54 15.92
N GLN A 17 -7.53 6.27 15.56
CA GLN A 17 -6.93 5.15 16.30
C GLN A 17 -5.40 5.25 16.43
N TYR A 18 -4.69 5.73 15.39
CA TYR A 18 -3.25 5.91 15.43
C TYR A 18 -2.82 7.01 16.41
N GLU A 19 -3.58 8.11 16.45
CA GLU A 19 -3.35 9.24 17.35
C GLU A 19 -3.58 8.81 18.80
N ARG A 20 -4.72 8.16 19.05
CA ARG A 20 -5.08 7.61 20.38
C ARG A 20 -4.07 6.57 20.83
N MET A 21 -3.62 5.68 19.94
CA MET A 21 -2.65 4.66 20.29
C MET A 21 -1.30 5.28 20.72
N ALA A 22 -0.86 6.37 20.06
CA ALA A 22 0.33 7.09 20.50
C ALA A 22 0.14 7.68 21.90
N GLN A 23 -1.03 8.26 22.20
CA GLN A 23 -1.36 8.78 23.55
C GLN A 23 -1.43 7.64 24.58
N SER A 24 -2.10 6.54 24.26
CA SER A 24 -2.23 5.38 25.14
C SER A 24 -0.86 4.80 25.53
N ILE A 25 0.08 4.74 24.59
CA ILE A 25 1.46 4.29 24.86
C ILE A 25 2.15 5.25 25.85
N LEU A 26 1.96 6.57 25.72
CA LEU A 26 2.52 7.56 26.64
C LEU A 26 1.92 7.45 28.05
N HIS A 27 0.66 7.01 28.16
CA HIS A 27 0.00 6.71 29.43
C HIS A 27 0.32 5.31 29.98
N GLY A 28 1.14 4.51 29.30
CA GLY A 28 1.53 3.16 29.71
C GLY A 28 0.52 2.06 29.32
N HIS A 29 -0.36 2.31 28.34
CA HIS A 29 -1.42 1.38 27.90
C HIS A 29 -1.19 0.90 26.47
N LEU A 30 -1.73 -0.29 26.18
CA LEU A 30 -1.79 -0.87 24.83
C LEU A 30 -3.22 -1.00 24.28
N TYR A 31 -4.19 -0.42 25.00
CA TYR A 31 -5.60 -0.30 24.59
C TYR A 31 -5.94 1.17 24.32
N LEU A 32 -6.96 1.40 23.51
CA LEU A 32 -7.46 2.74 23.20
C LEU A 32 -8.39 3.23 24.31
N GLU A 33 -8.15 4.43 24.81
CA GLU A 33 -8.96 5.05 25.86
C GLU A 33 -10.19 5.70 25.23
N TYR A 34 -11.38 5.23 25.64
CA TYR A 34 -12.68 5.81 25.30
C TYR A 34 -13.52 5.95 26.56
N GLU A 35 -14.21 7.09 26.68
CA GLU A 35 -15.13 7.37 27.79
C GLU A 35 -16.52 6.75 27.54
N ASP A 36 -16.88 6.52 26.30
CA ASP A 36 -18.20 6.10 25.82
C ASP A 36 -18.27 4.60 25.48
N VAL A 37 -17.72 3.75 26.32
CA VAL A 37 -17.83 2.29 26.16
C VAL A 37 -19.21 1.82 26.67
N ASP A 38 -20.04 1.24 25.77
CA ASP A 38 -21.32 0.63 26.15
C ASP A 38 -21.07 -0.67 26.96
N PRO A 39 -21.46 -0.73 28.24
CA PRO A 39 -21.18 -1.89 29.09
C PRO A 39 -21.87 -3.15 28.58
N ARG A 40 -23.02 -3.03 27.91
CA ARG A 40 -23.77 -4.17 27.34
C ARG A 40 -22.96 -4.94 26.31
N LEU A 41 -21.99 -4.28 25.65
CA LEU A 41 -21.10 -4.96 24.71
C LEU A 41 -20.28 -6.07 25.36
N SER A 42 -19.90 -5.89 26.63
CA SER A 42 -19.18 -6.91 27.42
C SER A 42 -20.07 -8.03 27.95
N GLU A 43 -21.39 -7.79 28.00
CA GLU A 43 -22.40 -8.75 28.49
C GLU A 43 -22.93 -9.64 27.35
N MET A 44 -22.66 -9.30 26.08
CA MET A 44 -23.10 -10.12 24.95
C MET A 44 -22.39 -11.46 24.92
N GLU A 45 -23.11 -12.53 24.61
CA GLU A 45 -22.53 -13.85 24.32
C GLU A 45 -21.55 -13.78 23.13
N ASN A 46 -21.92 -13.03 22.10
CA ASN A 46 -21.08 -12.77 20.93
C ASN A 46 -21.10 -11.29 20.55
N PRO A 47 -20.17 -10.48 21.06
CA PRO A 47 -20.10 -9.05 20.70
C PRO A 47 -19.70 -8.81 19.23
N TYR A 48 -19.19 -9.81 18.51
CA TYR A 48 -18.73 -9.68 17.12
C TYR A 48 -19.82 -9.92 16.08
N ASP A 49 -21.01 -10.41 16.51
CA ASP A 49 -22.18 -10.54 15.64
C ASP A 49 -22.80 -9.15 15.33
N PRO A 50 -22.71 -8.65 14.09
CA PRO A 50 -23.23 -7.34 13.74
C PRO A 50 -24.77 -7.26 13.82
N GLN A 51 -25.45 -8.39 13.56
CA GLN A 51 -26.92 -8.43 13.62
C GLN A 51 -27.39 -8.33 15.08
N ALA A 52 -26.78 -9.10 15.99
CA ALA A 52 -27.12 -9.03 17.42
C ALA A 52 -26.85 -7.65 18.01
N ARG A 53 -25.72 -7.01 17.66
CA ARG A 53 -25.46 -5.59 18.08
C ARG A 53 -26.53 -4.63 17.60
N LYS A 54 -26.98 -4.78 16.35
CA LYS A 54 -28.01 -3.94 15.74
C LYS A 54 -29.38 -4.14 16.43
N GLU A 55 -29.79 -5.38 16.67
CA GLU A 55 -31.07 -5.71 17.31
C GLU A 55 -31.15 -5.18 18.74
N LEU A 56 -30.04 -5.24 19.47
CA LEU A 56 -29.93 -4.72 20.83
C LEU A 56 -29.69 -3.21 20.91
N GLY A 57 -29.47 -2.53 19.77
CA GLY A 57 -29.17 -1.10 19.72
C GLY A 57 -27.92 -0.71 20.49
N ILE A 58 -26.89 -1.56 20.44
CA ILE A 58 -25.63 -1.34 21.16
C ILE A 58 -24.77 -0.34 20.39
N TYR A 59 -24.28 0.68 21.12
CA TYR A 59 -23.28 1.59 20.61
C TYR A 59 -21.88 0.95 20.64
N TYR A 60 -21.12 1.11 19.59
CA TYR A 60 -19.73 0.62 19.52
C TYR A 60 -18.89 1.44 18.54
N HIS A 61 -17.58 1.43 18.76
CA HIS A 61 -16.64 2.06 17.84
C HIS A 61 -16.37 1.14 16.64
N TRP A 62 -16.77 1.62 15.47
CA TRP A 62 -16.62 0.89 14.21
C TRP A 62 -15.15 0.63 13.87
N ASP A 63 -14.86 -0.58 13.33
CA ASP A 63 -13.50 -0.99 12.93
C ASP A 63 -12.46 -0.92 14.07
N HIS A 64 -12.89 -1.22 15.30
CA HIS A 64 -12.01 -1.43 16.45
C HIS A 64 -12.02 -2.89 16.85
N ALA A 65 -10.91 -3.40 17.36
CA ALA A 65 -10.91 -4.66 18.07
C ALA A 65 -11.43 -4.44 19.50
N PHE A 66 -12.35 -5.27 19.95
CA PHE A 66 -12.89 -5.23 21.32
C PHE A 66 -12.56 -6.56 22.04
N TYR A 67 -11.84 -6.46 23.13
CA TYR A 67 -11.41 -7.65 23.89
C TYR A 67 -11.34 -7.33 25.37
N ASN A 68 -11.94 -8.19 26.21
CA ASN A 68 -11.98 -8.05 27.68
C ASN A 68 -12.41 -6.64 28.13
N GLY A 69 -13.50 -6.10 27.56
CA GLY A 69 -14.06 -4.80 27.92
C GLY A 69 -13.26 -3.58 27.45
N LYS A 70 -12.26 -3.76 26.61
CA LYS A 70 -11.38 -2.69 26.12
C LYS A 70 -11.31 -2.66 24.61
N TYR A 71 -11.16 -1.45 24.06
CA TYR A 71 -10.92 -1.25 22.64
C TYR A 71 -9.43 -1.29 22.32
N TYR A 72 -9.08 -1.93 21.20
CA TYR A 72 -7.72 -2.00 20.70
C TYR A 72 -7.68 -1.63 19.23
N MET A 73 -6.55 -1.08 18.81
CA MET A 73 -6.25 -0.91 17.39
C MET A 73 -5.87 -2.27 16.78
N TYR A 74 -6.58 -2.72 15.74
CA TYR A 74 -6.22 -3.93 15.00
C TYR A 74 -5.30 -3.64 13.80
N PHE A 75 -5.20 -2.38 13.39
CA PHE A 75 -4.21 -1.95 12.39
C PHE A 75 -2.78 -2.12 12.91
N GLY A 76 -1.83 -2.23 11.98
CA GLY A 76 -0.44 -2.40 12.35
C GLY A 76 0.11 -1.27 13.22
N ILE A 77 0.90 -1.61 14.24
CA ILE A 77 1.46 -0.66 15.22
C ILE A 77 2.63 0.16 14.66
N VAL A 78 3.27 -0.31 13.60
CA VAL A 78 4.52 0.30 13.10
C VAL A 78 4.37 1.78 12.72
N PRO A 79 3.29 2.26 12.07
CA PRO A 79 3.11 3.69 11.83
C PRO A 79 3.13 4.51 13.13
N VAL A 80 2.54 3.99 14.22
CA VAL A 80 2.55 4.67 15.53
C VAL A 80 3.98 4.85 16.01
N VAL A 81 4.76 3.76 16.01
CA VAL A 81 6.14 3.75 16.51
C VAL A 81 7.07 4.61 15.65
N LEU A 82 6.89 4.60 14.32
CA LEU A 82 7.77 5.32 13.40
C LEU A 82 7.46 6.81 13.30
N LEU A 83 6.22 7.23 13.48
CA LEU A 83 5.83 8.59 13.15
C LEU A 83 4.98 9.28 14.23
N PHE A 84 3.87 8.68 14.68
CA PHE A 84 2.95 9.35 15.60
C PHE A 84 3.56 9.57 16.97
N LEU A 85 4.14 8.53 17.56
CA LEU A 85 4.75 8.60 18.88
C LEU A 85 5.99 9.51 18.90
N PRO A 86 6.97 9.40 17.99
CA PRO A 86 8.08 10.33 17.93
C PRO A 86 7.65 11.79 17.72
N TYR A 87 6.66 12.03 16.85
CA TYR A 87 6.14 13.38 16.64
C TYR A 87 5.55 13.97 17.92
N GLN A 88 4.73 13.20 18.63
CA GLN A 88 4.12 13.65 19.90
C GLN A 88 5.15 13.88 21.00
N LEU A 89 6.16 13.02 21.12
CA LEU A 89 7.27 13.18 22.06
C LEU A 89 8.10 14.44 21.78
N LEU A 90 8.32 14.78 20.51
CA LEU A 90 9.15 15.92 20.12
C LEU A 90 8.40 17.25 20.13
N THR A 91 7.11 17.25 19.83
CA THR A 91 6.34 18.49 19.66
C THR A 91 5.33 18.75 20.78
N GLY A 92 5.02 17.76 21.61
CA GLY A 92 3.94 17.79 22.59
C GLY A 92 2.53 17.75 21.98
N ASN A 93 2.40 17.65 20.65
CA ASN A 93 1.12 17.67 19.93
C ASN A 93 0.83 16.33 19.26
N ALA A 94 -0.44 15.95 19.15
CA ALA A 94 -0.85 14.79 18.39
C ALA A 94 -0.66 15.05 16.88
N LEU A 95 -0.08 14.09 16.17
CA LEU A 95 -0.03 14.09 14.72
C LEU A 95 -1.37 13.55 14.19
N THR A 96 -2.02 14.28 13.29
CA THR A 96 -3.28 13.77 12.72
C THR A 96 -3.03 12.65 11.71
N THR A 97 -3.95 11.67 11.65
CA THR A 97 -3.92 10.54 10.71
C THR A 97 -3.75 11.03 9.26
N TYR A 98 -4.39 12.12 8.88
CA TYR A 98 -4.24 12.73 7.55
C TYR A 98 -2.80 13.16 7.25
N LYS A 99 -2.18 13.93 8.15
CA LYS A 99 -0.79 14.39 7.98
C LYS A 99 0.19 13.23 7.90
N ALA A 100 -0.02 12.21 8.74
CA ALA A 100 0.79 11.00 8.71
C ALA A 100 0.67 10.28 7.36
N THR A 101 -0.56 10.10 6.86
CA THR A 101 -0.79 9.49 5.54
C THR A 101 -0.10 10.28 4.43
N GLN A 102 -0.14 11.61 4.48
CA GLN A 102 0.56 12.47 3.52
C GLN A 102 2.07 12.30 3.57
N ILE A 103 2.65 12.23 4.76
CA ILE A 103 4.11 12.02 4.92
C ILE A 103 4.52 10.70 4.27
N PHE A 104 3.79 9.61 4.54
CA PHE A 104 4.07 8.31 3.91
C PHE A 104 3.82 8.34 2.39
N THR A 105 2.79 9.06 1.93
CA THR A 105 2.49 9.25 0.50
C THR A 105 3.64 9.96 -0.23
N VAL A 106 4.13 11.07 0.32
CA VAL A 106 5.29 11.81 -0.24
C VAL A 106 6.54 10.93 -0.20
N GLY A 107 6.77 10.22 0.91
CA GLY A 107 7.87 9.26 1.03
C GLY A 107 7.82 8.17 -0.05
N THR A 108 6.63 7.63 -0.32
CA THR A 108 6.40 6.64 -1.39
C THR A 108 6.75 7.21 -2.78
N ILE A 109 6.26 8.41 -3.10
CA ILE A 109 6.54 9.05 -4.39
C ILE A 109 8.05 9.24 -4.58
N LEU A 110 8.74 9.81 -3.58
CA LEU A 110 10.18 10.02 -3.64
C LEU A 110 10.95 8.70 -3.77
N ALA A 111 10.52 7.67 -3.06
CA ALA A 111 11.15 6.35 -3.11
C ALA A 111 10.94 5.68 -4.48
N ILE A 112 9.76 5.82 -5.13
CA ILE A 112 9.52 5.32 -6.49
C ILE A 112 10.41 6.05 -7.51
N PHE A 113 10.52 7.38 -7.43
CA PHE A 113 11.43 8.14 -8.29
C PHE A 113 12.87 7.67 -8.15
N ALA A 114 13.34 7.46 -6.92
CA ALA A 114 14.69 6.96 -6.64
C ALA A 114 14.92 5.55 -7.19
N LEU A 115 13.92 4.65 -7.05
CA LEU A 115 13.99 3.29 -7.60
C LEU A 115 14.06 3.32 -9.13
N PHE A 116 13.19 4.10 -9.76
CA PHE A 116 13.13 4.17 -11.22
C PHE A 116 14.36 4.84 -11.83
N ASP A 117 14.93 5.86 -11.17
CA ASP A 117 16.20 6.45 -11.62
C ASP A 117 17.35 5.46 -11.56
N PHE A 118 17.43 4.67 -10.47
CA PHE A 118 18.42 3.61 -10.35
C PHE A 118 18.26 2.56 -11.45
N LEU A 119 17.04 2.05 -11.66
CA LEU A 119 16.75 1.04 -12.69
C LEU A 119 17.03 1.59 -14.10
N ARG A 120 16.68 2.85 -14.38
CA ARG A 120 16.97 3.53 -15.64
C ARG A 120 18.46 3.57 -15.91
N LYS A 121 19.25 4.05 -14.97
CA LYS A 121 20.70 4.15 -15.10
C LYS A 121 21.37 2.78 -15.29
N LYS A 122 20.89 1.77 -14.58
CA LYS A 122 21.49 0.43 -14.58
C LYS A 122 21.08 -0.40 -15.79
N PHE A 123 19.79 -0.45 -16.11
CA PHE A 123 19.27 -1.38 -17.12
C PHE A 123 18.71 -0.69 -18.38
N PHE A 124 18.37 0.61 -18.30
CA PHE A 124 17.66 1.31 -19.38
C PHE A 124 18.36 2.57 -19.85
N PRO A 125 19.68 2.53 -20.19
CA PRO A 125 20.43 3.74 -20.59
C PRO A 125 19.92 4.38 -21.88
N LYS A 126 19.18 3.64 -22.74
CA LYS A 126 18.57 4.17 -23.96
C LYS A 126 17.18 4.78 -23.72
N MET A 127 16.66 4.72 -22.51
CA MET A 127 15.35 5.34 -22.18
C MET A 127 15.48 6.86 -22.19
N PRO A 128 14.66 7.58 -22.98
CA PRO A 128 14.66 9.03 -22.98
C PRO A 128 14.32 9.59 -21.60
N PHE A 129 14.94 10.70 -21.22
CA PHE A 129 14.77 11.27 -19.88
C PHE A 129 13.35 11.80 -19.65
N ASP A 130 12.74 12.38 -20.66
CA ASP A 130 11.34 12.84 -20.65
C ASP A 130 10.37 11.67 -20.40
N LEU A 131 10.63 10.52 -21.03
CA LEU A 131 9.83 9.32 -20.84
C LEU A 131 10.00 8.75 -19.42
N TYR A 132 11.21 8.80 -18.85
CA TYR A 132 11.46 8.47 -17.46
C TYR A 132 10.65 9.38 -16.52
N LEU A 133 10.67 10.70 -16.74
CA LEU A 133 9.99 11.66 -15.88
C LEU A 133 8.48 11.45 -15.89
N ILE A 134 7.85 11.35 -17.07
CA ILE A 134 6.39 11.18 -17.15
C ILE A 134 5.95 9.85 -16.54
N LEU A 135 6.68 8.76 -16.78
CA LEU A 135 6.36 7.47 -16.16
C LEU A 135 6.56 7.51 -14.67
N SER A 136 7.66 8.06 -14.16
CA SER A 136 7.88 8.17 -12.71
C SER A 136 6.79 8.98 -12.03
N MET A 137 6.35 10.09 -12.64
CA MET A 137 5.25 10.90 -12.14
C MET A 137 3.93 10.11 -12.14
N VAL A 138 3.51 9.58 -13.29
CA VAL A 138 2.20 8.94 -13.42
C VAL A 138 2.11 7.67 -12.58
N LEU A 139 3.14 6.79 -12.62
CA LEU A 139 3.14 5.53 -11.88
C LEU A 139 3.24 5.76 -10.35
N SER A 140 3.92 6.83 -9.91
CA SER A 140 3.88 7.23 -8.51
C SER A 140 2.48 7.66 -8.09
N PHE A 141 1.81 8.52 -8.89
CA PHE A 141 0.45 8.97 -8.59
C PHE A 141 -0.55 7.82 -8.60
N VAL A 142 -0.46 6.88 -9.55
CA VAL A 142 -1.28 5.66 -9.55
C VAL A 142 -1.07 4.83 -8.27
N SER A 143 0.15 4.79 -7.75
CA SER A 143 0.48 4.04 -6.53
C SER A 143 -0.09 4.66 -5.26
N VAL A 144 -0.50 5.93 -5.29
CA VAL A 144 -0.95 6.67 -4.10
C VAL A 144 -2.31 7.35 -4.25
N TRP A 145 -2.96 7.28 -5.41
CA TRP A 145 -4.10 8.10 -5.79
C TRP A 145 -5.26 8.05 -4.78
N TYR A 146 -5.62 6.87 -4.30
CA TYR A 146 -6.73 6.72 -3.36
C TYR A 146 -6.39 7.32 -1.99
N ALA A 147 -5.13 7.24 -1.56
CA ALA A 147 -4.67 7.87 -0.32
C ALA A 147 -4.64 9.41 -0.42
N ILE A 148 -4.54 9.97 -1.63
CA ILE A 148 -4.70 11.41 -1.87
C ILE A 148 -6.19 11.78 -1.77
N ALA A 149 -7.08 10.97 -2.36
CA ALA A 149 -8.52 11.21 -2.36
C ALA A 149 -9.14 11.03 -0.95
N ALA A 150 -8.72 10.00 -0.22
CA ALA A 150 -9.25 9.65 1.10
C ALA A 150 -8.10 9.28 2.08
N PRO A 151 -7.35 10.27 2.59
CA PRO A 151 -6.19 10.05 3.48
C PRO A 151 -6.62 9.64 4.90
N ALA A 152 -7.50 8.65 5.01
CA ALA A 152 -8.05 8.17 6.27
C ALA A 152 -7.25 7.00 6.83
N LEU A 153 -7.65 6.51 7.99
CA LEU A 153 -7.10 5.41 8.78
C LEU A 153 -6.56 4.22 7.95
N TYR A 154 -7.37 3.70 7.02
CA TYR A 154 -6.98 2.57 6.16
C TYR A 154 -5.79 2.90 5.26
N CYS A 155 -5.77 4.13 4.72
CA CYS A 155 -4.69 4.57 3.85
C CYS A 155 -3.40 4.83 4.60
N THR A 156 -3.44 5.13 5.89
CA THR A 156 -2.23 5.22 6.73
C THR A 156 -1.52 3.87 6.80
N ALA A 157 -2.27 2.78 7.06
CA ALA A 157 -1.72 1.43 7.08
C ALA A 157 -1.13 1.03 5.70
N ILE A 158 -1.88 1.31 4.63
CA ILE A 158 -1.47 0.99 3.26
C ILE A 158 -0.22 1.79 2.86
N MET A 159 -0.26 3.11 3.00
CA MET A 159 0.83 3.98 2.53
C MET A 159 2.10 3.82 3.34
N SER A 160 2.01 3.56 4.64
CA SER A 160 3.19 3.24 5.45
C SER A 160 3.85 1.93 5.00
N ALA A 161 3.06 0.89 4.71
CA ALA A 161 3.57 -0.38 4.21
C ALA A 161 4.20 -0.24 2.82
N VAL A 162 3.52 0.41 1.87
CA VAL A 162 4.05 0.66 0.51
C VAL A 162 5.34 1.48 0.57
N CYS A 163 5.39 2.51 1.40
CA CYS A 163 6.59 3.33 1.60
C CYS A 163 7.76 2.47 2.07
N MET A 164 7.56 1.63 3.10
CA MET A 164 8.59 0.73 3.62
C MET A 164 9.04 -0.29 2.56
N GLU A 165 8.11 -0.88 1.81
CA GLU A 165 8.44 -1.85 0.75
C GLU A 165 9.25 -1.22 -0.39
N ILE A 166 8.89 -0.02 -0.85
CA ILE A 166 9.64 0.66 -1.92
C ILE A 166 11.04 1.09 -1.42
N ILE A 167 11.16 1.54 -0.18
CA ILE A 167 12.47 1.83 0.43
C ILE A 167 13.29 0.54 0.53
N SER A 168 12.68 -0.55 0.98
CA SER A 168 13.31 -1.87 1.04
C SER A 168 13.85 -2.29 -0.33
N LEU A 169 13.03 -2.20 -1.39
CA LEU A 169 13.46 -2.50 -2.76
C LEU A 169 14.59 -1.60 -3.23
N ASN A 170 14.55 -0.29 -2.94
CA ASN A 170 15.63 0.64 -3.28
C ASN A 170 16.97 0.20 -2.67
N LEU A 171 16.95 -0.18 -1.41
CA LEU A 171 18.15 -0.62 -0.71
C LEU A 171 18.64 -1.96 -1.28
N MET A 172 17.72 -2.89 -1.56
CA MET A 172 18.05 -4.21 -2.05
C MET A 172 18.64 -4.19 -3.48
N VAL A 173 18.04 -3.41 -4.40
CA VAL A 173 18.55 -3.31 -5.78
C VAL A 173 19.93 -2.63 -5.83
N ARG A 174 20.22 -1.69 -4.91
CA ARG A 174 21.54 -1.06 -4.77
C ARG A 174 22.56 -2.06 -4.24
N GLU A 175 22.21 -2.81 -3.21
CA GLU A 175 23.06 -3.85 -2.66
C GLU A 175 23.47 -4.88 -3.74
N VAL A 176 22.51 -5.36 -4.52
CA VAL A 176 22.73 -6.40 -5.54
C VAL A 176 23.51 -5.85 -6.75
N TRP A 177 23.16 -4.67 -7.25
CA TRP A 177 23.60 -4.23 -8.57
C TRP A 177 24.55 -3.02 -8.59
N ASP A 178 24.80 -2.35 -7.46
CA ASP A 178 25.78 -1.28 -7.39
C ASP A 178 27.16 -1.86 -7.05
N SER A 179 27.99 -1.99 -8.07
CA SER A 179 29.34 -2.58 -7.97
C SER A 179 30.38 -1.62 -7.37
N GLU A 180 30.10 -0.31 -7.33
CA GLU A 180 31.07 0.71 -6.88
C GLU A 180 31.05 0.95 -5.38
N GLN A 181 30.12 0.35 -4.68
CA GLN A 181 29.93 0.58 -3.24
C GLN A 181 30.95 -0.14 -2.36
N LYS A 182 31.35 0.54 -1.26
CA LYS A 182 32.18 -0.05 -0.20
C LYS A 182 31.39 -1.13 0.57
N ASN A 183 32.09 -2.20 0.98
CA ASN A 183 31.49 -3.34 1.69
C ASN A 183 30.67 -2.95 2.94
N GLY A 184 31.07 -1.90 3.69
CA GLY A 184 30.31 -1.46 4.85
C GLY A 184 28.94 -0.87 4.51
N ARG A 185 28.83 -0.11 3.41
CA ARG A 185 27.59 0.45 2.92
C ARG A 185 26.64 -0.64 2.41
N LYS A 186 27.16 -1.62 1.67
CA LYS A 186 26.40 -2.79 1.22
C LYS A 186 25.74 -3.54 2.37
N MET A 187 26.46 -3.80 3.45
CA MET A 187 25.91 -4.45 4.63
C MET A 187 24.80 -3.62 5.31
N ALA A 188 24.95 -2.30 5.35
CA ALA A 188 23.92 -1.40 5.90
C ALA A 188 22.66 -1.38 5.01
N GLU A 189 22.83 -1.36 3.69
CA GLU A 189 21.70 -1.41 2.75
C GLU A 189 20.95 -2.75 2.84
N LEU A 190 21.67 -3.87 2.96
CA LEU A 190 21.07 -5.18 3.16
C LEU A 190 20.26 -5.24 4.46
N SER A 191 20.86 -4.81 5.58
CA SER A 191 20.16 -4.77 6.88
C SER A 191 18.94 -3.84 6.84
N GLY A 192 19.10 -2.65 6.25
CA GLY A 192 18.02 -1.66 6.10
C GLY A 192 16.90 -2.17 5.20
N SER A 193 17.21 -2.89 4.12
CA SER A 193 16.22 -3.50 3.25
C SER A 193 15.33 -4.46 4.03
N PHE A 194 15.91 -5.43 4.72
CA PHE A 194 15.15 -6.42 5.47
C PHE A 194 14.45 -5.84 6.71
N LEU A 195 15.01 -4.78 7.31
CA LEU A 195 14.31 -4.02 8.35
C LEU A 195 13.04 -3.37 7.79
N CYS A 196 13.14 -2.65 6.66
CA CYS A 196 11.97 -2.01 6.05
C CYS A 196 10.92 -3.04 5.60
N ALA A 197 11.31 -4.15 4.99
CA ALA A 197 10.38 -5.22 4.61
C ALA A 197 9.66 -5.83 5.84
N SER A 198 10.37 -6.06 6.94
CA SER A 198 9.75 -6.57 8.17
C SER A 198 8.86 -5.54 8.86
N LEU A 199 9.20 -4.25 8.81
CA LEU A 199 8.36 -3.16 9.29
C LEU A 199 7.10 -2.99 8.45
N ALA A 200 7.16 -3.24 7.13
CA ALA A 200 5.97 -3.25 6.27
C ALA A 200 4.93 -4.28 6.73
N PHE A 201 5.36 -5.45 7.23
CA PHE A 201 4.46 -6.43 7.84
C PHE A 201 3.72 -5.85 9.05
N GLY A 202 4.42 -5.13 9.91
CA GLY A 202 3.82 -4.45 11.06
C GLY A 202 3.00 -3.19 10.71
N CYS A 203 2.98 -2.77 9.44
CA CYS A 203 2.05 -1.76 8.91
C CYS A 203 0.81 -2.43 8.31
N ARG A 204 1.00 -3.32 7.32
CA ARG A 204 -0.05 -4.04 6.60
C ARG A 204 0.50 -5.37 6.04
N PRO A 205 0.13 -6.52 6.65
CA PRO A 205 0.69 -7.83 6.26
C PRO A 205 0.50 -8.20 4.79
N THR A 206 -0.63 -7.81 4.18
CA THR A 206 -0.90 -8.08 2.76
C THR A 206 0.16 -7.49 1.84
N ILE A 207 0.55 -6.24 2.07
CA ILE A 207 1.57 -5.55 1.27
C ILE A 207 2.95 -6.16 1.51
N ALA A 208 3.23 -6.61 2.73
CA ALA A 208 4.49 -7.25 3.07
C ALA A 208 4.76 -8.57 2.30
N LEU A 209 3.73 -9.17 1.67
CA LEU A 209 3.93 -10.28 0.73
C LEU A 209 4.83 -9.88 -0.45
N SER A 210 4.87 -8.60 -0.81
CA SER A 210 5.81 -8.09 -1.84
C SER A 210 7.28 -8.24 -1.44
N GLY A 211 7.58 -8.41 -0.14
CA GLY A 211 8.90 -8.73 0.39
C GLY A 211 9.51 -10.03 -0.17
N ILE A 212 8.71 -10.86 -0.82
CA ILE A 212 9.22 -12.01 -1.60
C ILE A 212 10.17 -11.56 -2.72
N LEU A 213 10.00 -10.35 -3.26
CA LEU A 213 10.97 -9.80 -4.24
C LEU A 213 12.34 -9.56 -3.62
N GLN A 214 12.39 -9.04 -2.39
CA GLN A 214 13.64 -8.85 -1.65
C GLN A 214 14.31 -10.18 -1.35
N ILE A 215 13.54 -11.21 -0.98
CA ILE A 215 14.06 -12.58 -0.77
C ILE A 215 14.63 -13.13 -2.08
N MET A 216 13.96 -12.93 -3.21
CA MET A 216 14.43 -13.38 -4.52
C MET A 216 15.72 -12.66 -4.93
N LEU A 217 15.80 -11.34 -4.74
CA LEU A 217 17.01 -10.56 -4.99
C LEU A 217 18.16 -10.97 -4.06
N PHE A 218 17.86 -11.23 -2.80
CA PHE A 218 18.85 -11.72 -1.82
C PHE A 218 19.38 -13.09 -2.20
N TYR A 219 18.53 -13.98 -2.68
CA TYR A 219 18.98 -15.28 -3.20
C TYR A 219 19.99 -15.11 -4.34
N LEU A 220 19.75 -14.20 -5.29
CA LEU A 220 20.71 -13.90 -6.36
C LEU A 220 22.03 -13.36 -5.79
N HIS A 221 21.95 -12.42 -4.82
CA HIS A 221 23.13 -11.91 -4.14
C HIS A 221 23.96 -13.03 -3.47
N LEU A 222 23.29 -13.97 -2.77
CA LEU A 222 23.99 -15.10 -2.13
C LEU A 222 24.70 -16.00 -3.14
N HIS A 223 24.12 -16.20 -4.33
CA HIS A 223 24.76 -16.97 -5.40
C HIS A 223 26.04 -16.31 -5.93
N GLU A 224 26.14 -14.99 -5.91
CA GLU A 224 27.38 -14.27 -6.31
C GLU A 224 28.47 -14.35 -5.23
N LEU A 225 28.10 -14.61 -3.98
CA LEU A 225 29.06 -14.74 -2.87
C LEU A 225 29.75 -16.12 -2.88
N LYS A 226 30.94 -16.19 -3.45
CA LYS A 226 31.73 -17.44 -3.54
C LYS A 226 32.23 -17.99 -2.19
N SER A 227 32.00 -17.30 -1.06
CA SER A 227 32.51 -17.64 0.27
C SER A 227 31.41 -17.95 1.25
N LYS A 228 31.39 -19.16 1.85
CA LYS A 228 30.43 -19.55 2.90
C LYS A 228 30.39 -18.55 4.08
N LYS A 229 31.56 -18.02 4.48
CA LYS A 229 31.65 -17.03 5.58
C LYS A 229 30.96 -15.71 5.20
N LYS A 230 31.11 -15.24 3.94
CA LYS A 230 30.42 -14.04 3.47
C LYS A 230 28.91 -14.27 3.37
N SER A 231 28.49 -15.42 2.86
CA SER A 231 27.08 -15.80 2.78
C SER A 231 26.43 -15.88 4.17
N MET A 232 27.09 -16.51 5.14
CA MET A 232 26.62 -16.56 6.53
C MET A 232 26.48 -15.16 7.13
N LYS A 233 27.47 -14.29 6.93
CA LYS A 233 27.41 -12.91 7.38
C LYS A 233 26.21 -12.16 6.76
N ALA A 234 25.99 -12.33 5.45
CA ALA A 234 24.83 -11.73 4.75
C ALA A 234 23.51 -12.25 5.32
N CYS A 235 23.36 -13.56 5.55
CA CYS A 235 22.17 -14.14 6.17
C CYS A 235 21.90 -13.59 7.57
N LEU A 236 22.93 -13.44 8.40
CA LEU A 236 22.77 -12.83 9.73
C LEU A 236 22.39 -11.37 9.64
N THR A 237 23.00 -10.61 8.71
CA THR A 237 22.68 -9.19 8.50
C THR A 237 21.24 -8.97 8.04
N ALA A 238 20.72 -9.84 7.19
CA ALA A 238 19.33 -9.82 6.74
C ALA A 238 18.36 -10.34 7.82
N GLY A 239 18.72 -11.42 8.49
CA GLY A 239 17.84 -12.12 9.42
C GLY A 239 17.64 -11.43 10.77
N ILE A 240 18.67 -10.76 11.31
CA ILE A 240 18.57 -10.09 12.62
C ILE A 240 17.46 -9.04 12.66
N PRO A 241 17.35 -8.09 11.72
CA PRO A 241 16.26 -7.11 11.72
C PRO A 241 14.88 -7.76 11.66
N CYS A 242 14.72 -8.79 10.83
CA CYS A 242 13.45 -9.52 10.72
C CYS A 242 13.09 -10.22 12.03
N LEU A 243 14.06 -10.88 12.66
CA LEU A 243 13.84 -11.58 13.94
C LEU A 243 13.46 -10.60 15.05
N VAL A 244 14.18 -9.47 15.16
CA VAL A 244 13.87 -8.44 16.16
C VAL A 244 12.46 -7.88 15.95
N THR A 245 12.09 -7.52 14.71
CA THR A 245 10.76 -7.02 14.39
C THR A 245 9.68 -8.07 14.71
N ALA A 246 9.90 -9.33 14.34
CA ALA A 246 8.97 -10.42 14.63
C ALA A 246 8.76 -10.61 16.16
N ILE A 247 9.84 -10.61 16.94
CA ILE A 247 9.77 -10.73 18.40
C ILE A 247 8.97 -9.56 19.00
N LEU A 248 9.23 -8.33 18.55
CA LEU A 248 8.52 -7.15 19.06
C LEU A 248 7.03 -7.19 18.70
N LEU A 249 6.66 -7.60 17.50
CA LEU A 249 5.26 -7.75 17.08
C LEU A 249 4.55 -8.88 17.84
N MET A 250 5.22 -10.02 18.04
CA MET A 250 4.69 -11.13 18.84
C MET A 250 4.49 -10.73 20.30
N TRP A 251 5.44 -10.00 20.89
CA TRP A 251 5.29 -9.44 22.23
C TRP A 251 4.10 -8.48 22.32
N TYR A 252 3.95 -7.57 21.35
CA TYR A 252 2.84 -6.63 21.30
C TYR A 252 1.49 -7.34 21.19
N ASN A 253 1.40 -8.41 20.40
CA ASN A 253 0.20 -9.21 20.30
C ASN A 253 -0.12 -9.95 21.61
N TYR A 254 0.89 -10.58 22.21
CA TYR A 254 0.74 -11.28 23.48
C TYR A 254 0.30 -10.35 24.63
N ALA A 255 0.88 -9.16 24.70
CA ALA A 255 0.54 -8.17 25.73
C ALA A 255 -0.90 -7.66 25.61
N ARG A 256 -1.50 -7.68 24.41
CA ARG A 256 -2.90 -7.25 24.19
C ARG A 256 -3.91 -8.37 24.34
N PHE A 257 -3.61 -9.52 23.76
CA PHE A 257 -4.59 -10.59 23.52
C PHE A 257 -4.20 -11.94 24.16
N GLY A 258 -3.06 -12.03 24.84
CA GLY A 258 -2.56 -13.29 25.41
C GLY A 258 -2.12 -14.33 24.37
N SER A 259 -2.03 -13.94 23.09
CA SER A 259 -1.63 -14.79 21.98
C SER A 259 -0.61 -14.07 21.09
N ILE A 260 0.49 -14.73 20.74
CA ILE A 260 1.53 -14.17 19.88
C ILE A 260 1.10 -14.02 18.41
N LEU A 261 0.06 -14.76 17.99
CA LEU A 261 -0.43 -14.80 16.61
C LEU A 261 -1.76 -14.05 16.41
N GLU A 262 -2.33 -13.46 17.47
CA GLU A 262 -3.58 -12.70 17.37
C GLU A 262 -3.27 -11.22 17.11
N PHE A 263 -3.64 -10.73 15.93
CA PHE A 263 -3.44 -9.34 15.52
C PHE A 263 -4.65 -8.45 15.85
N GLY A 264 -5.70 -9.00 16.44
CA GLY A 264 -6.92 -8.30 16.80
C GLY A 264 -8.02 -8.37 15.74
N GLN A 265 -7.78 -9.05 14.62
CA GLN A 265 -8.78 -9.15 13.55
C GLN A 265 -9.99 -9.99 13.97
N HIS A 266 -9.80 -11.08 14.73
CA HIS A 266 -10.92 -11.89 15.22
C HIS A 266 -11.81 -11.12 16.22
N TYR A 267 -11.31 -10.06 16.79
CA TYR A 267 -12.02 -9.21 17.76
C TYR A 267 -12.59 -7.93 17.15
N GLN A 268 -12.53 -7.79 15.83
CA GLN A 268 -12.95 -6.58 15.13
C GLN A 268 -14.48 -6.41 15.12
N LEU A 269 -14.97 -5.23 15.51
CA LEU A 269 -16.38 -4.85 15.44
C LEU A 269 -16.65 -4.16 14.08
N THR A 270 -17.11 -4.95 13.12
CA THR A 270 -17.34 -4.50 11.73
C THR A 270 -18.61 -5.11 11.14
N VAL A 271 -18.78 -5.08 9.81
CA VAL A 271 -19.95 -5.57 9.06
C VAL A 271 -20.19 -7.07 9.17
N ALA A 272 -19.18 -7.83 9.59
CA ALA A 272 -19.23 -9.29 9.68
C ALA A 272 -18.41 -9.79 10.87
N ASP A 273 -18.77 -10.94 11.41
CA ASP A 273 -17.95 -11.62 12.40
C ASP A 273 -16.68 -12.18 11.72
N GLN A 274 -15.55 -11.52 11.96
CA GLN A 274 -14.28 -11.85 11.33
C GLN A 274 -13.73 -13.24 11.72
N ARG A 275 -14.23 -13.84 12.78
CA ARG A 275 -13.86 -15.21 13.18
C ARG A 275 -14.34 -16.27 12.18
N LEU A 276 -15.36 -15.93 11.37
CA LEU A 276 -15.87 -16.78 10.30
C LEU A 276 -15.03 -16.72 9.02
N TYR A 277 -14.09 -15.79 8.92
CA TYR A 277 -13.24 -15.60 7.74
C TYR A 277 -11.83 -16.11 8.02
N SER A 278 -11.39 -17.06 7.22
CA SER A 278 -10.04 -17.59 7.20
C SER A 278 -9.61 -17.86 5.75
N LEU A 279 -8.32 -18.00 5.50
CA LEU A 279 -7.83 -18.37 4.18
C LEU A 279 -8.49 -19.62 3.62
N PHE A 280 -8.70 -20.62 4.46
CA PHE A 280 -9.29 -21.90 4.05
C PHE A 280 -10.81 -21.82 3.88
N ALA A 281 -11.52 -21.16 4.79
CA ALA A 281 -12.98 -20.99 4.69
C ALA A 281 -13.38 -20.03 3.55
N GLY A 282 -12.51 -19.05 3.22
CA GLY A 282 -12.74 -18.08 2.14
C GLY A 282 -12.33 -18.59 0.76
N PHE A 283 -11.67 -19.75 0.63
CA PHE A 283 -11.15 -20.23 -0.66
C PHE A 283 -12.27 -20.81 -1.53
N ARG A 284 -12.89 -19.92 -2.33
CA ARG A 284 -13.93 -20.24 -3.28
C ARG A 284 -13.57 -19.66 -4.64
N LEU A 285 -13.70 -20.46 -5.68
CA LEU A 285 -13.30 -20.07 -7.04
C LEU A 285 -14.10 -18.87 -7.58
N ASP A 286 -15.39 -18.83 -7.31
CA ASP A 286 -16.24 -17.68 -7.68
C ASP A 286 -15.78 -16.39 -7.01
N LYS A 287 -15.40 -16.45 -5.74
CA LYS A 287 -14.89 -15.29 -4.98
C LYS A 287 -13.56 -14.79 -5.54
N ILE A 288 -12.66 -15.70 -5.93
CA ILE A 288 -11.38 -15.37 -6.56
C ILE A 288 -11.61 -14.71 -7.92
N ILE A 289 -12.44 -15.30 -8.77
CA ILE A 289 -12.74 -14.75 -10.10
C ILE A 289 -13.39 -13.37 -9.98
N ASN A 290 -14.39 -13.22 -9.12
CA ASN A 290 -15.04 -11.94 -8.88
C ASN A 290 -14.07 -10.89 -8.34
N GLY A 291 -13.16 -11.27 -7.46
CA GLY A 291 -12.14 -10.38 -6.93
C GLY A 291 -11.13 -9.93 -8.01
N LEU A 292 -10.67 -10.84 -8.85
CA LEU A 292 -9.80 -10.50 -9.98
C LEU A 292 -10.52 -9.59 -10.99
N VAL A 293 -11.77 -9.89 -11.32
CA VAL A 293 -12.58 -9.02 -12.20
C VAL A 293 -12.78 -7.65 -11.57
N TYR A 294 -13.15 -7.59 -10.29
CA TYR A 294 -13.33 -6.32 -9.58
C TYR A 294 -12.04 -5.50 -9.60
N GLN A 295 -10.91 -6.11 -9.28
CA GLN A 295 -9.62 -5.42 -9.18
C GLN A 295 -9.13 -4.90 -10.53
N PHE A 296 -9.21 -5.71 -11.59
CA PHE A 296 -8.57 -5.41 -12.85
C PHE A 296 -9.52 -4.96 -13.97
N ALA A 297 -10.74 -5.47 -14.00
CA ALA A 297 -11.62 -5.36 -15.16
C ALA A 297 -13.04 -4.90 -14.85
N SER A 298 -13.34 -4.46 -13.62
CA SER A 298 -14.65 -3.88 -13.34
C SER A 298 -14.87 -2.63 -14.17
N TRP A 299 -16.10 -2.49 -14.66
CA TRP A 299 -16.54 -1.34 -15.43
C TRP A 299 -17.76 -0.75 -14.74
N SER A 300 -17.73 0.54 -14.49
CA SER A 300 -18.86 1.28 -13.95
C SER A 300 -19.49 2.18 -15.02
N PRO A 301 -20.81 2.32 -15.06
CA PRO A 301 -21.44 3.23 -16.01
C PRO A 301 -21.04 4.68 -15.71
N ILE A 302 -21.01 5.50 -16.77
CA ILE A 302 -20.74 6.93 -16.66
C ILE A 302 -21.75 7.56 -15.70
N GLN A 303 -21.27 8.31 -14.73
CA GLN A 303 -22.11 8.99 -13.73
C GLN A 303 -22.84 10.18 -14.38
N GLY A 304 -24.10 10.42 -14.00
CA GLY A 304 -24.86 11.57 -14.48
C GLY A 304 -24.47 12.91 -13.87
N LYS A 305 -23.53 12.92 -12.90
CA LYS A 305 -23.03 14.13 -12.21
C LYS A 305 -21.51 14.20 -12.35
N PHE A 306 -20.99 15.44 -12.36
CA PHE A 306 -19.55 15.66 -12.35
C PHE A 306 -18.89 14.98 -11.13
N PRO A 307 -17.75 14.28 -11.31
CA PRO A 307 -16.81 14.29 -12.44
C PRO A 307 -17.11 13.28 -13.57
N TYR A 308 -18.30 12.72 -13.65
CA TYR A 308 -18.80 11.77 -14.67
C TYR A 308 -18.07 10.43 -14.73
N VAL A 309 -17.11 10.21 -13.84
CA VAL A 309 -16.38 8.94 -13.68
C VAL A 309 -16.71 8.32 -12.33
N SER A 310 -16.51 7.03 -12.21
CA SER A 310 -16.56 6.29 -10.96
C SER A 310 -15.31 5.43 -10.80
N TYR A 311 -15.19 4.77 -9.68
CA TYR A 311 -14.07 3.87 -9.43
C TYR A 311 -14.24 2.59 -10.27
N GLU A 312 -13.22 2.31 -11.07
CA GLU A 312 -13.19 1.20 -12.02
C GLU A 312 -12.00 0.29 -11.76
N GLY A 313 -11.98 -0.86 -12.45
CA GLY A 313 -10.84 -1.77 -12.42
C GLY A 313 -9.59 -1.11 -13.00
N ILE A 314 -8.45 -1.54 -12.51
CA ILE A 314 -7.14 -0.96 -12.77
C ILE A 314 -6.84 -0.78 -14.28
N LEU A 315 -7.25 -1.74 -15.12
CA LEU A 315 -6.96 -1.70 -16.56
C LEU A 315 -7.75 -0.62 -17.30
N PHE A 316 -8.91 -0.22 -16.79
CA PHE A 316 -9.71 0.86 -17.36
C PHE A 316 -9.38 2.20 -16.75
N ALA A 317 -9.18 2.23 -15.42
CA ALA A 317 -8.80 3.46 -14.71
C ALA A 317 -7.40 3.98 -15.11
N PHE A 318 -6.46 3.07 -15.43
CA PHE A 318 -5.06 3.44 -15.65
C PHE A 318 -4.50 2.87 -16.96
N PRO A 319 -4.82 3.47 -18.12
CA PRO A 319 -4.35 3.01 -19.44
C PRO A 319 -2.84 2.85 -19.58
N VAL A 320 -2.02 3.54 -18.76
CA VAL A 320 -0.56 3.40 -18.73
C VAL A 320 -0.14 1.93 -18.49
N PHE A 321 -0.93 1.14 -17.78
CA PHE A 321 -0.63 -0.28 -17.53
C PHE A 321 -0.76 -1.18 -18.76
N TRP A 322 -1.40 -0.70 -19.84
CA TRP A 322 -1.39 -1.44 -21.12
C TRP A 322 0.03 -1.58 -21.68
N CYS A 323 0.95 -0.70 -21.27
CA CYS A 323 2.36 -0.80 -21.65
C CYS A 323 3.05 -2.07 -21.10
N ILE A 324 2.49 -2.73 -20.08
CA ILE A 324 2.99 -4.02 -19.58
C ILE A 324 2.97 -5.11 -20.68
N ALA A 325 2.07 -4.97 -21.68
CA ALA A 325 2.02 -5.86 -22.83
C ALA A 325 3.36 -5.92 -23.62
N ALA A 326 4.29 -4.97 -23.40
CA ALA A 326 5.63 -5.07 -23.96
C ALA A 326 6.37 -6.36 -23.53
N PHE A 327 6.07 -6.94 -22.37
CA PHE A 327 6.63 -8.23 -21.95
C PHE A 327 6.27 -9.39 -22.88
N LEU A 328 5.22 -9.28 -23.68
CA LEU A 328 4.83 -10.29 -24.65
C LEU A 328 5.74 -10.32 -25.89
N GLN A 329 6.50 -9.24 -26.15
CA GLN A 329 7.36 -9.12 -27.31
C GLN A 329 8.66 -9.96 -27.14
N ASP A 330 8.99 -10.75 -28.16
CA ASP A 330 10.17 -11.64 -28.09
C ASP A 330 11.50 -10.89 -27.94
N SER A 331 11.61 -9.68 -28.52
CA SER A 331 12.77 -8.82 -28.33
C SER A 331 12.96 -8.41 -26.86
N VAL A 332 11.87 -8.09 -26.16
CA VAL A 332 11.88 -7.75 -24.74
C VAL A 332 12.22 -8.98 -23.90
N LYS A 333 11.60 -10.13 -24.17
CA LYS A 333 11.92 -11.40 -23.49
C LYS A 333 13.39 -11.77 -23.60
N LYS A 334 13.98 -11.57 -24.79
CA LYS A 334 15.43 -11.84 -25.00
C LYS A 334 16.31 -10.93 -24.14
N GLU A 335 16.00 -9.63 -24.05
CA GLU A 335 16.75 -8.69 -23.20
C GLU A 335 16.59 -9.00 -21.71
N ILE A 336 15.38 -9.36 -21.26
CA ILE A 336 15.11 -9.80 -19.88
C ILE A 336 15.95 -11.04 -19.54
N LYS A 337 15.96 -12.04 -20.44
CA LYS A 337 16.75 -13.28 -20.26
C LYS A 337 18.25 -12.99 -20.22
N LYS A 338 18.73 -12.11 -21.10
CA LYS A 338 20.14 -11.68 -21.16
C LYS A 338 20.61 -11.03 -19.86
N ASN A 339 19.72 -10.29 -19.18
CA ASN A 339 20.00 -9.65 -17.90
C ASN A 339 19.67 -10.55 -16.69
N HIS A 340 19.32 -11.82 -16.87
CA HIS A 340 18.96 -12.79 -15.84
C HIS A 340 17.79 -12.38 -14.94
N LEU A 341 16.86 -11.55 -15.44
CA LEU A 341 15.75 -10.98 -14.68
C LEU A 341 14.42 -11.74 -14.85
N THR A 342 14.38 -12.84 -15.61
CA THR A 342 13.17 -13.59 -15.91
C THR A 342 12.45 -14.07 -14.64
N ALA A 343 13.18 -14.62 -13.68
CA ALA A 343 12.62 -15.11 -12.43
C ALA A 343 12.01 -13.95 -11.60
N ILE A 344 12.71 -12.81 -11.52
CA ILE A 344 12.24 -11.62 -10.78
C ILE A 344 10.93 -11.09 -11.38
N ILE A 345 10.85 -10.98 -12.72
CA ILE A 345 9.67 -10.48 -13.42
C ILE A 345 8.48 -11.44 -13.24
N ASN A 346 8.73 -12.76 -13.35
CA ASN A 346 7.69 -13.76 -13.10
C ASN A 346 7.19 -13.70 -11.64
N THR A 347 8.09 -13.53 -10.67
CA THR A 347 7.74 -13.33 -9.26
C THR A 347 6.93 -12.07 -9.06
N LEU A 348 7.30 -10.95 -9.71
CA LEU A 348 6.55 -9.70 -9.66
C LEU A 348 5.12 -9.87 -10.17
N ILE A 349 4.94 -10.53 -11.32
CA ILE A 349 3.60 -10.80 -11.89
C ILE A 349 2.80 -11.75 -10.97
N ALA A 350 3.44 -12.80 -10.47
CA ALA A 350 2.81 -13.74 -9.54
C ALA A 350 2.36 -13.07 -8.25
N LEU A 351 3.12 -12.11 -7.71
CA LEU A 351 2.76 -11.33 -6.53
C LEU A 351 1.56 -10.43 -6.76
N ILE A 352 1.46 -9.75 -7.92
CA ILE A 352 0.31 -8.91 -8.26
C ILE A 352 -0.98 -9.75 -8.23
N ILE A 353 -0.95 -10.93 -8.84
CA ILE A 353 -2.10 -11.86 -8.86
C ILE A 353 -2.32 -12.43 -7.46
N GLY A 354 -1.26 -12.90 -6.80
CA GLY A 354 -1.33 -13.55 -5.49
C GLY A 354 -1.88 -12.64 -4.39
N ILE A 355 -1.46 -11.38 -4.35
CA ILE A 355 -1.99 -10.39 -3.39
C ILE A 355 -3.48 -10.15 -3.66
N THR A 356 -3.89 -9.99 -4.93
CA THR A 356 -5.30 -9.81 -5.27
C THR A 356 -6.14 -11.03 -4.89
N VAL A 357 -5.63 -12.23 -5.11
CA VAL A 357 -6.31 -13.48 -4.68
C VAL A 357 -6.40 -13.53 -3.15
N PHE A 358 -5.33 -13.18 -2.45
CA PHE A 358 -5.32 -13.14 -0.98
C PHE A 358 -6.39 -12.17 -0.46
N ASP A 359 -6.44 -10.94 -0.97
CA ASP A 359 -7.45 -9.95 -0.58
C ASP A 359 -8.86 -10.46 -0.88
N SER A 360 -9.07 -11.10 -2.05
CA SER A 360 -10.37 -11.65 -2.43
C SER A 360 -10.86 -12.74 -1.49
N VAL A 361 -9.95 -13.60 -1.03
CA VAL A 361 -10.27 -14.75 -0.16
C VAL A 361 -10.46 -14.33 1.30
N TYR A 362 -9.59 -13.45 1.77
CA TYR A 362 -9.48 -13.12 3.19
C TYR A 362 -10.48 -12.04 3.65
N THR A 363 -11.01 -11.22 2.74
CA THR A 363 -11.95 -10.15 3.09
C THR A 363 -13.39 -10.54 2.75
N PRO A 364 -14.39 -9.99 3.46
CA PRO A 364 -15.81 -10.21 3.13
C PRO A 364 -16.15 -9.80 1.69
N TYR A 365 -15.59 -8.69 1.22
CA TYR A 365 -15.77 -8.13 -0.13
C TYR A 365 -14.58 -7.26 -0.52
N MET A 366 -14.34 -7.13 -1.83
CA MET A 366 -13.31 -6.27 -2.38
C MET A 366 -13.75 -4.80 -2.33
N VAL A 367 -12.80 -3.91 -2.07
CA VAL A 367 -13.00 -2.45 -2.05
C VAL A 367 -11.89 -1.74 -2.83
N THR A 368 -12.21 -0.58 -3.38
CA THR A 368 -11.32 0.17 -4.29
C THR A 368 -9.93 0.47 -3.70
N ARG A 369 -9.83 0.74 -2.39
CA ARG A 369 -8.53 1.01 -1.74
C ARG A 369 -7.54 -0.17 -1.84
N TYR A 370 -8.00 -1.40 -2.07
CA TYR A 370 -7.11 -2.57 -2.26
C TYR A 370 -6.34 -2.53 -3.59
N GLN A 371 -6.72 -1.63 -4.51
CA GLN A 371 -5.89 -1.35 -5.68
C GLN A 371 -4.49 -0.85 -5.30
N LEU A 372 -4.37 -0.11 -4.20
CA LEU A 372 -3.06 0.37 -3.72
C LEU A 372 -2.13 -0.77 -3.31
N ASP A 373 -2.67 -1.92 -2.89
CA ASP A 373 -1.88 -3.09 -2.46
C ASP A 373 -1.08 -3.69 -3.63
N VAL A 374 -1.50 -3.43 -4.88
CA VAL A 374 -0.85 -3.95 -6.10
C VAL A 374 -0.38 -2.87 -7.09
N ASN A 375 -0.90 -1.65 -7.02
CA ASN A 375 -0.59 -0.59 -8.00
C ASN A 375 0.90 -0.24 -8.05
N PHE A 376 1.61 -0.25 -6.92
CA PHE A 376 3.05 0.01 -6.91
C PHE A 376 3.84 -1.12 -7.60
N LEU A 377 3.42 -2.37 -7.47
CA LEU A 377 4.02 -3.52 -8.18
C LEU A 377 3.74 -3.44 -9.68
N LEU A 378 2.49 -3.10 -10.06
CA LEU A 378 2.13 -2.83 -11.47
C LEU A 378 2.94 -1.65 -12.03
N GLY A 379 3.17 -0.61 -11.22
CA GLY A 379 4.02 0.52 -11.57
C GLY A 379 5.44 0.08 -11.89
N ILE A 380 6.03 -0.77 -11.05
CA ILE A 380 7.36 -1.35 -11.29
C ILE A 380 7.35 -2.20 -12.57
N ALA A 381 6.36 -3.08 -12.73
CA ALA A 381 6.23 -3.93 -13.92
C ALA A 381 6.11 -3.08 -15.20
N CYS A 382 5.28 -2.05 -15.19
CA CYS A 382 5.09 -1.12 -16.31
C CYS A 382 6.40 -0.39 -16.65
N PHE A 383 7.06 0.19 -15.66
CA PHE A 383 8.34 0.89 -15.85
C PHE A 383 9.41 -0.02 -16.46
N VAL A 384 9.55 -1.24 -15.93
CA VAL A 384 10.51 -2.24 -16.42
C VAL A 384 10.16 -2.70 -17.84
N ALA A 385 8.87 -2.93 -18.14
CA ALA A 385 8.42 -3.31 -19.49
C ALA A 385 8.76 -2.24 -20.52
N VAL A 386 8.45 -0.98 -20.23
CA VAL A 386 8.79 0.17 -21.12
C VAL A 386 10.31 0.33 -21.21
N GLY A 387 11.02 0.21 -20.10
CA GLY A 387 12.48 0.30 -20.05
C GLY A 387 13.16 -0.70 -20.98
N PHE A 388 12.83 -1.98 -20.89
CA PHE A 388 13.37 -3.01 -21.80
C PHE A 388 12.94 -2.79 -23.25
N ARG A 389 11.73 -2.32 -23.48
CA ARG A 389 11.29 -2.01 -24.84
C ARG A 389 12.12 -0.89 -25.47
N CYS A 390 12.54 0.11 -24.70
CA CYS A 390 13.43 1.19 -25.16
C CYS A 390 14.85 0.67 -25.50
N GLN A 391 15.31 -0.45 -24.91
CA GLN A 391 16.62 -1.05 -25.25
C GLN A 391 16.59 -1.77 -26.60
N THR A 392 15.44 -2.32 -27.01
CA THR A 392 15.35 -3.22 -28.18
C THR A 392 15.26 -2.48 -29.52
N ALA A 393 14.60 -1.33 -29.59
CA ALA A 393 14.51 -0.53 -30.82
C ALA A 393 14.06 0.91 -30.53
N LYS A 394 14.57 1.87 -31.31
CA LYS A 394 14.01 3.22 -31.38
C LYS A 394 12.67 3.14 -32.15
N ASN A 395 11.56 3.19 -31.46
CA ASN A 395 10.23 3.20 -32.08
C ASN A 395 9.48 4.47 -31.62
N ARG A 396 9.41 5.47 -32.47
CA ARG A 396 8.67 6.72 -32.20
C ARG A 396 7.19 6.47 -31.92
N GLY A 397 6.58 5.49 -32.60
CA GLY A 397 5.19 5.11 -32.37
C GLY A 397 4.96 4.56 -30.97
N TRP A 398 5.88 3.70 -30.46
CA TRP A 398 5.82 3.19 -29.10
C TRP A 398 5.93 4.30 -28.05
N ASN A 399 6.90 5.19 -28.20
CA ASN A 399 7.06 6.29 -27.25
C ASN A 399 5.82 7.20 -27.24
N ARG A 400 5.22 7.50 -28.42
CA ARG A 400 3.94 8.22 -28.49
C ARG A 400 2.81 7.46 -27.76
N PHE A 401 2.70 6.16 -27.94
CA PHE A 401 1.72 5.34 -27.25
C PHE A 401 1.87 5.44 -25.73
N VAL A 402 3.11 5.31 -25.21
CA VAL A 402 3.40 5.46 -23.77
C VAL A 402 3.01 6.84 -23.27
N TRP A 403 3.34 7.91 -24.04
CA TRP A 403 2.95 9.28 -23.69
C TRP A 403 1.44 9.45 -23.65
N ILE A 404 0.73 8.98 -24.67
CA ILE A 404 -0.74 9.07 -24.74
C ILE A 404 -1.38 8.37 -23.54
N THR A 405 -0.99 7.11 -23.27
CA THR A 405 -1.54 6.35 -22.15
C THR A 405 -1.19 6.97 -20.79
N ALA A 406 0.00 7.53 -20.63
CA ALA A 406 0.40 8.23 -19.42
C ALA A 406 -0.42 9.51 -19.20
N VAL A 407 -0.61 10.33 -20.23
CA VAL A 407 -1.44 11.56 -20.15
C VAL A 407 -2.90 11.20 -19.88
N MET A 408 -3.45 10.19 -20.56
CA MET A 408 -4.81 9.71 -20.30
C MET A 408 -4.96 9.26 -18.84
N THR A 409 -4.00 8.48 -18.33
CA THR A 409 -4.00 8.04 -16.93
C THR A 409 -3.96 9.24 -15.98
N LEU A 410 -3.14 10.25 -16.25
CA LEU A 410 -3.07 11.46 -15.42
C LEU A 410 -4.40 12.21 -15.38
N LEU A 411 -5.05 12.37 -16.55
CA LEU A 411 -6.37 13.03 -16.63
C LEU A 411 -7.44 12.25 -15.86
N ILE A 412 -7.45 10.93 -16.00
CA ILE A 412 -8.38 10.06 -15.24
C ILE A 412 -8.10 10.17 -13.73
N LEU A 413 -6.83 10.13 -13.30
CA LEU A 413 -6.45 10.31 -11.90
C LEU A 413 -6.98 11.62 -11.30
N LEU A 414 -6.86 12.72 -12.03
CA LEU A 414 -7.39 14.02 -11.61
C LEU A 414 -8.91 13.98 -11.42
N LEU A 415 -9.62 13.27 -12.30
CA LEU A 415 -11.07 13.11 -12.15
C LEU A 415 -11.43 12.14 -11.00
N LEU A 416 -10.70 11.04 -10.82
CA LEU A 416 -10.94 10.07 -9.74
C LEU A 416 -10.76 10.69 -8.34
N ILE A 417 -9.79 11.62 -8.18
CA ILE A 417 -9.61 12.35 -6.91
C ILE A 417 -10.84 13.22 -6.59
N LEU A 418 -11.59 13.65 -7.61
CA LEU A 418 -12.78 14.48 -7.43
C LEU A 418 -14.06 13.67 -7.17
N VAL A 419 -14.03 12.34 -7.30
CA VAL A 419 -15.21 11.48 -7.02
C VAL A 419 -15.60 11.58 -5.55
N PRO A 420 -16.84 11.98 -5.22
CA PRO A 420 -17.30 11.99 -3.83
C PRO A 420 -17.38 10.56 -3.27
N TYR A 421 -16.72 10.29 -2.17
CA TYR A 421 -16.72 8.98 -1.54
C TYR A 421 -16.32 9.06 -0.06
N ASP A 422 -17.06 8.40 0.81
CA ASP A 422 -16.76 8.05 2.22
C ASP A 422 -15.98 9.12 3.01
N GLY A 423 -16.55 10.32 3.10
CA GLY A 423 -16.00 11.44 3.86
C GLY A 423 -14.77 12.11 3.22
N ASN A 424 -14.52 11.87 1.93
CA ASN A 424 -13.46 12.57 1.23
C ASN A 424 -13.76 14.06 1.03
N PHE A 425 -12.75 14.79 0.55
CA PHE A 425 -12.82 16.25 0.37
C PHE A 425 -14.03 16.74 -0.43
N THR A 426 -14.36 16.08 -1.52
CA THR A 426 -15.41 16.52 -2.43
C THR A 426 -16.80 16.20 -1.89
N GLU A 427 -16.97 15.15 -1.09
CA GLU A 427 -18.19 14.85 -0.38
C GLU A 427 -18.48 15.91 0.70
N GLN A 428 -17.44 16.33 1.44
CA GLN A 428 -17.55 17.38 2.46
C GLN A 428 -17.71 18.78 1.87
N ASN A 429 -17.27 18.99 0.62
CA ASN A 429 -17.27 20.29 -0.05
C ASN A 429 -17.90 20.23 -1.46
N PRO A 430 -19.17 19.86 -1.60
CA PRO A 430 -19.83 19.67 -2.91
C PRO A 430 -19.86 20.94 -3.77
N GLN A 431 -19.76 22.10 -3.15
CA GLN A 431 -19.72 23.40 -3.86
C GLN A 431 -18.46 23.54 -4.74
N ILE A 432 -17.35 22.91 -4.32
CA ILE A 432 -16.10 22.92 -5.08
C ILE A 432 -16.25 22.14 -6.39
N LEU A 433 -16.94 21.00 -6.36
CA LEU A 433 -17.25 20.24 -7.57
C LEU A 433 -18.02 21.11 -8.58
N THR A 434 -19.05 21.80 -8.10
CA THR A 434 -19.85 22.71 -8.95
C THR A 434 -19.00 23.86 -9.53
N GLN A 435 -18.07 24.40 -8.74
CA GLN A 435 -17.16 25.45 -9.21
C GLN A 435 -16.18 24.92 -10.27
N ILE A 436 -15.56 23.75 -10.03
CA ILE A 436 -14.66 23.12 -10.99
C ILE A 436 -15.41 22.76 -12.27
N GLU A 437 -16.61 22.22 -12.18
CA GLU A 437 -17.45 21.91 -13.33
C GLU A 437 -17.74 23.16 -14.16
N LYS A 438 -18.15 24.28 -13.56
CA LYS A 438 -18.36 25.56 -14.24
C LYS A 438 -17.09 26.12 -14.86
N MET A 439 -15.94 25.92 -14.25
CA MET A 439 -14.65 26.34 -14.83
C MET A 439 -14.27 25.51 -16.06
N ILE A 440 -14.50 24.19 -16.00
CA ILE A 440 -14.16 23.29 -17.12
C ILE A 440 -15.16 23.47 -18.27
N PHE A 441 -16.43 23.59 -17.97
CA PHE A 441 -17.53 23.70 -18.95
C PHE A 441 -18.13 25.11 -18.95
N TRP A 442 -17.23 26.13 -18.97
CA TRP A 442 -17.62 27.56 -18.94
C TRP A 442 -18.57 27.99 -20.07
N TRP A 443 -18.70 27.17 -21.11
CA TRP A 443 -19.62 27.37 -22.26
C TRP A 443 -21.02 26.77 -22.05
N ARG A 444 -21.27 26.05 -20.95
CA ARG A 444 -22.59 25.56 -20.55
C ARG A 444 -23.26 26.56 -19.63
#